data_c132a94ef6bc22ea87499a3cb68163b4
#
_entry.id   c132a94ef6bc22ea87499a3cb68163b4
#
_cell.length_a   1.000
_cell.length_b   1.000
_cell.length_c   1.000
_cell.angle_alpha   90.00
_cell.angle_beta   90.00
_cell.angle_gamma   90.00
#
_symmetry.space_group_name_H-M   'P 1'
#
loop_
_entity.id
_entity.type
_entity.pdbx_description
1 polymer ?
#
loop_
_entity_poly.entity_id
_entity_poly.type
_entity_poly.pdbx_seq_one_letter_code
_entity_poly.pdbx_strand_id
1 'polypeptide(L)'
;MLRKKMLRDILQNKSQFLTIFLMVLIGVMVYVGIEAYMDGMISAGDKFYTEYNLQDLNVIGNSFSEKDLEDIKNLKNINNAERKLVINATDADDKDKSYLVSFIETNEISKFYVFEGEKFDSNKNGVWIDKFYAEKNNLNVGDTWPC
;
A
#
# COMPACT_ATOMS: atom_id res chain seq x y z
N MET A 1 -6.17 59.94 13.80
CA MET A 1 -7.05 60.30 12.65
C MET A 1 -6.97 59.27 11.51
N LEU A 2 -5.81 58.69 11.22
CA LEU A 2 -5.64 57.73 10.12
C LEU A 2 -6.55 56.47 10.20
N ARG A 3 -6.67 55.86 11.38
CA ARG A 3 -7.48 54.64 11.58
C ARG A 3 -8.97 54.84 11.24
N LYS A 4 -9.55 55.99 11.58
CA LYS A 4 -10.94 56.28 11.26
C LYS A 4 -11.16 56.48 9.74
N LYS A 5 -10.19 57.06 9.05
CA LYS A 5 -10.18 57.20 7.60
C LYS A 5 -10.11 55.87 6.89
N MET A 6 -9.16 55.02 7.30
CA MET A 6 -9.02 53.66 6.77
C MET A 6 -10.29 52.83 6.93
N LEU A 7 -10.91 52.82 8.12
CA LEU A 7 -12.13 52.08 8.37
C LEU A 7 -13.29 52.57 7.47
N ARG A 8 -13.40 53.90 7.28
CA ARG A 8 -14.42 54.47 6.38
C ARG A 8 -14.18 54.07 4.92
N ASP A 9 -12.92 54.08 4.47
CA ASP A 9 -12.57 53.70 3.10
C ASP A 9 -12.84 52.19 2.84
N ILE A 10 -12.57 51.33 3.82
CA ILE A 10 -12.90 49.90 3.77
C ILE A 10 -14.42 49.70 3.68
N LEU A 11 -15.20 50.43 4.51
CA LEU A 11 -16.66 50.33 4.52
C LEU A 11 -17.31 50.87 3.24
N GLN A 12 -16.71 51.87 2.61
CA GLN A 12 -17.19 52.40 1.33
C GLN A 12 -16.91 51.48 0.16
N ASN A 13 -15.75 50.73 0.20
CA ASN A 13 -15.34 49.84 -0.86
C ASN A 13 -15.37 48.36 -0.39
N LYS A 14 -16.33 47.99 0.44
CA LYS A 14 -16.47 46.70 1.07
C LYS A 14 -16.43 45.52 0.07
N SER A 15 -17.04 45.69 -1.11
CA SER A 15 -17.06 44.65 -2.14
C SER A 15 -15.64 44.33 -2.65
N GLN A 16 -14.83 45.35 -2.91
CA GLN A 16 -13.48 45.22 -3.37
C GLN A 16 -12.56 44.56 -2.32
N PHE A 17 -12.67 45.03 -1.07
CA PHE A 17 -11.91 44.40 0.04
C PHE A 17 -12.33 42.97 0.29
N LEU A 18 -13.62 42.64 0.20
CA LEU A 18 -14.13 41.29 0.36
C LEU A 18 -13.58 40.36 -0.74
N THR A 19 -13.56 40.84 -1.99
CA THR A 19 -13.01 40.07 -3.12
C THR A 19 -11.53 39.76 -2.92
N ILE A 20 -10.72 40.73 -2.51
CA ILE A 20 -9.30 40.53 -2.24
C ILE A 20 -9.10 39.56 -1.07
N PHE A 21 -9.89 39.71 0.01
CA PHE A 21 -9.85 38.82 1.15
C PHE A 21 -10.17 37.38 0.77
N LEU A 22 -11.24 37.17 0.00
CA LEU A 22 -11.61 35.83 -0.47
C LEU A 22 -10.57 35.23 -1.39
N MET A 23 -9.95 36.02 -2.26
CA MET A 23 -8.88 35.56 -3.15
C MET A 23 -7.67 35.06 -2.34
N VAL A 24 -7.24 35.83 -1.34
CA VAL A 24 -6.11 35.43 -0.45
C VAL A 24 -6.49 34.21 0.36
N LEU A 25 -7.72 34.16 0.91
CA LEU A 25 -8.21 33.04 1.68
C LEU A 25 -8.23 31.74 0.88
N ILE A 26 -8.73 31.78 -0.36
CA ILE A 26 -8.71 30.62 -1.26
C ILE A 26 -7.27 30.18 -1.55
N GLY A 27 -6.37 31.12 -1.83
CA GLY A 27 -4.96 30.81 -2.07
C GLY A 27 -4.30 30.10 -0.88
N VAL A 28 -4.53 30.59 0.33
CA VAL A 28 -4.00 29.95 1.56
C VAL A 28 -4.67 28.59 1.79
N MET A 29 -5.97 28.46 1.57
CA MET A 29 -6.70 27.20 1.72
C MET A 29 -6.15 26.11 0.79
N VAL A 30 -5.92 26.46 -0.48
CA VAL A 30 -5.37 25.51 -1.47
C VAL A 30 -3.96 25.09 -1.07
N TYR A 31 -3.11 26.02 -0.68
CA TYR A 31 -1.75 25.73 -0.25
C TYR A 31 -1.72 24.78 0.95
N VAL A 32 -2.42 25.14 2.03
CA VAL A 32 -2.48 24.32 3.25
C VAL A 32 -3.13 22.96 2.98
N GLY A 33 -4.13 22.92 2.10
CA GLY A 33 -4.78 21.66 1.72
C GLY A 33 -3.86 20.71 0.98
N ILE A 34 -3.02 21.22 0.09
CA ILE A 34 -2.03 20.40 -0.63
C ILE A 34 -0.96 19.88 0.35
N GLU A 35 -0.42 20.72 1.21
CA GLU A 35 0.56 20.32 2.23
C GLU A 35 0.01 19.23 3.15
N ALA A 36 -1.19 19.42 3.70
CA ALA A 36 -1.82 18.44 4.56
C ALA A 36 -2.10 17.10 3.85
N TYR A 37 -2.47 17.15 2.56
CA TYR A 37 -2.65 15.95 1.75
C TYR A 37 -1.34 15.19 1.53
N MET A 38 -0.26 15.91 1.21
CA MET A 38 1.06 15.31 1.01
C MET A 38 1.59 14.65 2.29
N ASP A 39 1.50 15.34 3.43
CA ASP A 39 1.90 14.80 4.73
C ASP A 39 1.07 13.55 5.10
N GLY A 40 -0.23 13.58 4.85
CA GLY A 40 -1.10 12.44 5.06
C GLY A 40 -0.72 11.24 4.20
N MET A 41 -0.40 11.46 2.94
CA MET A 41 0.01 10.42 2.01
C MET A 41 1.36 9.79 2.39
N ILE A 42 2.35 10.60 2.75
CA ILE A 42 3.66 10.14 3.22
C ILE A 42 3.50 9.32 4.50
N SER A 43 2.78 9.85 5.47
CA SER A 43 2.54 9.16 6.76
C SER A 43 1.80 7.83 6.59
N ALA A 44 0.81 7.77 5.70
CA ALA A 44 0.11 6.53 5.39
C ALA A 44 1.02 5.51 4.69
N GLY A 45 1.88 5.98 3.78
CA GLY A 45 2.89 5.17 3.13
C GLY A 45 3.87 4.56 4.14
N ASP A 46 4.50 5.40 4.96
CA ASP A 46 5.47 4.95 5.97
C ASP A 46 4.86 3.95 6.95
N LYS A 47 3.62 4.20 7.37
CA LYS A 47 2.89 3.26 8.22
C LYS A 47 2.68 1.92 7.53
N PHE A 48 2.28 1.92 6.25
CA PHE A 48 2.10 0.70 5.47
C PHE A 48 3.42 -0.06 5.31
N TYR A 49 4.52 0.63 4.94
CA TYR A 49 5.84 0.01 4.83
C TYR A 49 6.29 -0.65 6.13
N THR A 50 6.06 0.01 7.26
CA THR A 50 6.45 -0.50 8.57
C THR A 50 5.57 -1.66 9.04
N GLU A 51 4.25 -1.55 8.87
CA GLU A 51 3.28 -2.53 9.34
C GLU A 51 3.39 -3.85 8.55
N TYR A 52 3.58 -3.74 7.23
CA TYR A 52 3.70 -4.91 6.35
C TYR A 52 5.15 -5.34 6.12
N ASN A 53 6.11 -4.65 6.76
CA ASN A 53 7.53 -4.98 6.69
C ASN A 53 7.99 -5.20 5.23
N LEU A 54 7.76 -4.20 4.38
CA LEU A 54 8.05 -4.33 2.95
C LEU A 54 9.54 -4.57 2.72
N GLN A 55 9.83 -5.42 1.76
CA GLN A 55 11.21 -5.79 1.40
C GLN A 55 11.96 -4.61 0.79
N ASP A 56 13.21 -4.43 1.19
CA ASP A 56 14.12 -3.46 0.59
C ASP A 56 14.78 -3.99 -0.68
N LEU A 57 14.99 -5.32 -0.75
CA LEU A 57 15.67 -5.98 -1.85
C LEU A 57 14.98 -7.29 -2.21
N ASN A 58 14.87 -7.56 -3.49
CA ASN A 58 14.44 -8.83 -4.04
C ASN A 58 15.52 -9.40 -4.97
N VAL A 59 15.96 -10.63 -4.70
CA VAL A 59 16.94 -11.35 -5.51
C VAL A 59 16.24 -12.49 -6.22
N ILE A 60 16.33 -12.52 -7.54
CA ILE A 60 15.69 -13.55 -8.37
C ILE A 60 16.76 -14.50 -8.91
N GLY A 61 16.54 -15.78 -8.77
CA GLY A 61 17.42 -16.83 -9.26
C GLY A 61 16.65 -18.12 -9.53
N ASN A 62 17.33 -19.09 -10.12
CA ASN A 62 16.70 -20.36 -10.50
C ASN A 62 16.39 -21.26 -9.29
N SER A 63 17.20 -21.19 -8.26
CA SER A 63 16.95 -21.88 -6.98
C SER A 63 17.80 -21.27 -5.88
N PHE A 64 17.25 -21.26 -4.68
CA PHE A 64 17.95 -20.87 -3.46
C PHE A 64 17.79 -21.99 -2.43
N SER A 65 18.91 -22.54 -1.99
CA SER A 65 18.93 -23.56 -0.94
C SER A 65 18.68 -22.92 0.44
N GLU A 66 18.45 -23.75 1.42
CA GLU A 66 18.35 -23.33 2.81
C GLU A 66 19.67 -22.70 3.31
N LYS A 67 20.79 -23.26 2.86
CA LYS A 67 22.11 -22.72 3.16
C LYS A 67 22.32 -21.32 2.58
N ASP A 68 21.87 -21.07 1.35
CA ASP A 68 21.96 -19.73 0.75
C ASP A 68 21.15 -18.71 1.56
N LEU A 69 19.96 -19.11 2.06
CA LEU A 69 19.16 -18.29 2.92
C LEU A 69 19.87 -17.97 4.25
N GLU A 70 20.51 -18.97 4.88
CA GLU A 70 21.28 -18.78 6.10
C GLU A 70 22.49 -17.88 5.86
N ASP A 71 23.22 -18.09 4.78
CA ASP A 71 24.37 -17.28 4.41
C ASP A 71 23.96 -15.80 4.20
N ILE A 72 22.81 -15.54 3.57
CA ILE A 72 22.26 -14.19 3.41
C ILE A 72 21.88 -13.59 4.76
N LYS A 73 21.19 -14.34 5.61
CA LYS A 73 20.80 -13.85 6.97
C LYS A 73 22.01 -13.48 7.83
N ASN A 74 23.15 -14.13 7.61
CA ASN A 74 24.38 -13.86 8.35
C ASN A 74 25.18 -12.66 7.80
N LEU A 75 24.78 -12.06 6.68
CA LEU A 75 25.43 -10.88 6.14
C LEU A 75 25.23 -9.67 7.05
N LYS A 76 26.26 -8.86 7.18
CA LYS A 76 26.19 -7.59 7.90
C LYS A 76 25.17 -6.67 7.22
N ASN A 77 24.28 -6.08 8.01
CA ASN A 77 23.20 -5.17 7.59
C ASN A 77 21.98 -5.87 6.94
N ILE A 78 21.85 -7.18 7.03
CA ILE A 78 20.61 -7.87 6.72
C ILE A 78 19.89 -8.17 8.05
N ASN A 79 18.69 -7.67 8.19
CA ASN A 79 17.88 -7.90 9.39
C ASN A 79 17.11 -9.21 9.30
N ASN A 80 16.56 -9.50 8.14
CA ASN A 80 15.84 -10.75 7.86
C ASN A 80 15.86 -11.05 6.37
N ALA A 81 15.67 -12.33 6.02
CA ALA A 81 15.50 -12.79 4.64
C ALA A 81 14.51 -13.94 4.60
N GLU A 82 13.70 -13.96 3.56
CA GLU A 82 12.74 -15.03 3.26
C GLU A 82 12.91 -15.48 1.83
N ARG A 83 12.60 -16.73 1.57
CA ARG A 83 12.54 -17.25 0.20
C ARG A 83 11.09 -17.52 -0.19
N LYS A 84 10.81 -17.31 -1.47
CA LYS A 84 9.51 -17.60 -2.09
C LYS A 84 9.75 -18.37 -3.38
N LEU A 85 8.96 -19.39 -3.63
CA LEU A 85 8.91 -20.01 -4.94
C LEU A 85 7.73 -19.40 -5.71
N VAL A 86 8.02 -18.78 -6.83
CA VAL A 86 7.00 -18.19 -7.70
C VAL A 86 6.99 -18.94 -9.02
N ILE A 87 5.84 -19.48 -9.38
CA ILE A 87 5.66 -20.23 -10.63
C ILE A 87 4.48 -19.68 -11.41
N ASN A 88 4.55 -19.77 -12.74
CA ASN A 88 3.41 -19.59 -13.59
C ASN A 88 2.72 -20.95 -13.76
N ALA A 89 1.48 -21.05 -13.29
CA ALA A 89 0.63 -22.21 -13.48
C ALA A 89 -0.46 -21.89 -14.52
N THR A 90 -0.85 -22.88 -15.27
CA THR A 90 -1.96 -22.78 -16.23
C THR A 90 -3.12 -23.58 -15.70
N ASP A 91 -4.33 -23.07 -15.92
CA ASP A 91 -5.55 -23.77 -15.54
C ASP A 91 -5.65 -25.11 -16.27
N ALA A 92 -6.07 -26.17 -15.58
CA ALA A 92 -6.18 -27.50 -16.14
C ALA A 92 -7.29 -27.60 -17.20
N ASP A 93 -8.37 -26.84 -17.00
CA ASP A 93 -9.57 -26.84 -17.85
C ASP A 93 -9.54 -25.74 -18.93
N ASP A 94 -8.77 -24.67 -18.69
CA ASP A 94 -8.71 -23.52 -19.60
C ASP A 94 -7.27 -23.05 -19.77
N LYS A 95 -6.63 -23.49 -20.84
CA LYS A 95 -5.22 -23.20 -21.13
C LYS A 95 -4.93 -21.71 -21.42
N ASP A 96 -5.94 -20.90 -21.63
CA ASP A 96 -5.82 -19.46 -21.86
C ASP A 96 -5.74 -18.70 -20.51
N LYS A 97 -6.02 -19.37 -19.39
CA LYS A 97 -5.87 -18.81 -18.05
C LYS A 97 -4.54 -19.22 -17.45
N SER A 98 -3.80 -18.24 -16.98
CA SER A 98 -2.56 -18.44 -16.25
C SER A 98 -2.61 -17.72 -14.89
N TYR A 99 -1.96 -18.32 -13.91
CA TYR A 99 -1.90 -17.84 -12.54
C TYR A 99 -0.44 -17.71 -12.12
N LEU A 100 -0.15 -16.64 -11.39
CA LEU A 100 1.10 -16.50 -10.68
C LEU A 100 0.89 -17.09 -9.28
N VAL A 101 1.48 -18.26 -9.05
CA VAL A 101 1.36 -18.96 -7.77
C VAL A 101 2.63 -18.75 -6.97
N SER A 102 2.49 -18.24 -5.75
CA SER A 102 3.60 -18.02 -4.82
C SER A 102 3.48 -18.98 -3.65
N PHE A 103 4.50 -19.84 -3.50
CA PHE A 103 4.63 -20.70 -2.32
C PHE A 103 5.50 -19.98 -1.30
N ILE A 104 4.97 -19.83 -0.09
CA ILE A 104 5.61 -19.13 1.01
C ILE A 104 5.71 -20.06 2.23
N GLU A 105 6.83 -20.01 2.91
CA GLU A 105 7.06 -20.74 4.16
C GLU A 105 6.69 -19.90 5.38
N THR A 106 6.97 -18.60 5.27
CA THR A 106 6.71 -17.59 6.31
C THR A 106 6.08 -16.36 5.65
N ASN A 107 5.54 -15.46 6.45
CA ASN A 107 4.95 -14.21 5.97
C ASN A 107 5.41 -13.06 6.89
N GLU A 108 6.72 -12.90 7.03
CA GLU A 108 7.32 -11.87 7.88
C GLU A 108 7.79 -10.66 7.09
N ILE A 109 8.20 -10.88 5.83
CA ILE A 109 8.65 -9.83 4.90
C ILE A 109 7.62 -9.66 3.80
N SER A 110 7.28 -8.43 3.49
CA SER A 110 6.22 -8.06 2.52
C SER A 110 4.93 -8.83 2.79
N LYS A 111 4.47 -8.72 4.03
CA LYS A 111 3.23 -9.37 4.48
C LYS A 111 2.07 -8.97 3.57
N PHE A 112 1.35 -9.96 3.08
CA PHE A 112 0.15 -9.64 2.30
C PHE A 112 -1.01 -9.22 3.20
N TYR A 113 -1.79 -8.28 2.71
CA TYR A 113 -2.99 -7.80 3.38
C TYR A 113 -4.14 -8.77 3.16
N VAL A 114 -4.64 -9.36 4.24
CA VAL A 114 -5.84 -10.21 4.20
C VAL A 114 -7.06 -9.32 4.36
N PHE A 115 -7.83 -9.15 3.28
CA PHE A 115 -9.07 -8.37 3.28
C PHE A 115 -10.20 -9.12 3.98
N GLU A 116 -10.33 -10.42 3.71
CA GLU A 116 -11.35 -11.29 4.25
C GLU A 116 -10.79 -12.70 4.48
N GLY A 117 -11.28 -13.40 5.49
CA GLY A 117 -10.82 -14.72 5.87
C GLY A 117 -9.79 -14.73 7.00
N GLU A 118 -9.04 -15.83 7.11
CA GLU A 118 -8.06 -16.03 8.16
C GLU A 118 -6.69 -15.44 7.77
N LYS A 119 -5.97 -14.92 8.76
CA LYS A 119 -4.58 -14.51 8.59
C LYS A 119 -3.71 -15.73 8.27
N PHE A 120 -2.54 -15.46 7.66
CA PHE A 120 -1.57 -16.50 7.37
C PHE A 120 -1.17 -17.27 8.65
N ASP A 121 -1.21 -18.60 8.55
CA ASP A 121 -0.76 -19.53 9.57
C ASP A 121 -0.02 -20.67 8.86
N SER A 122 1.28 -20.80 9.12
CA SER A 122 2.13 -21.84 8.52
C SER A 122 1.73 -23.27 8.87
N ASN A 123 0.92 -23.46 9.92
CA ASN A 123 0.44 -24.77 10.34
C ASN A 123 -0.87 -25.18 9.64
N LYS A 124 -1.44 -24.27 8.87
CA LYS A 124 -2.70 -24.51 8.14
C LYS A 124 -2.45 -24.60 6.65
N ASN A 125 -3.07 -25.57 6.01
CA ASN A 125 -3.12 -25.62 4.56
C ASN A 125 -4.23 -24.68 4.07
N GLY A 126 -3.84 -23.70 3.27
CA GLY A 126 -4.78 -22.73 2.70
C GLY A 126 -4.19 -22.02 1.51
N VAL A 127 -5.06 -21.41 0.72
CA VAL A 127 -4.70 -20.58 -0.42
C VAL A 127 -5.30 -19.21 -0.21
N TRP A 128 -4.49 -18.16 -0.33
CA TRP A 128 -4.95 -16.78 -0.37
C TRP A 128 -5.02 -16.34 -1.83
N ILE A 129 -6.15 -15.80 -2.22
CA ILE A 129 -6.46 -15.45 -3.60
C ILE A 129 -6.62 -13.95 -3.69
N ASP A 130 -6.24 -13.36 -4.81
CA ASP A 130 -6.50 -11.95 -5.08
C ASP A 130 -8.00 -11.64 -5.01
N LYS A 131 -8.33 -10.51 -4.35
CA LYS A 131 -9.72 -10.10 -4.12
C LYS A 131 -10.51 -9.96 -5.41
N PHE A 132 -9.95 -9.31 -6.43
CA PHE A 132 -10.66 -9.10 -7.70
C PHE A 132 -10.89 -10.40 -8.44
N TYR A 133 -9.95 -11.35 -8.31
CA TYR A 133 -10.12 -12.69 -8.87
C TYR A 133 -11.24 -13.44 -8.14
N ALA A 134 -11.29 -13.40 -6.81
CA ALA A 134 -12.33 -14.02 -6.01
C ALA A 134 -13.73 -13.47 -6.35
N GLU A 135 -13.86 -12.15 -6.40
CA GLU A 135 -15.12 -11.48 -6.78
C GLU A 135 -15.57 -11.85 -8.19
N LYS A 136 -14.66 -11.86 -9.16
CA LYS A 136 -14.97 -12.20 -10.56
C LYS A 136 -15.43 -13.63 -10.74
N ASN A 137 -14.93 -14.56 -9.92
CA ASN A 137 -15.26 -15.98 -10.00
C ASN A 137 -16.27 -16.42 -8.93
N ASN A 138 -16.86 -15.50 -8.17
CA ASN A 138 -17.83 -15.74 -7.09
C ASN A 138 -17.30 -16.74 -6.04
N LEU A 139 -16.02 -16.62 -5.68
CA LEU A 139 -15.39 -17.45 -4.68
C LEU A 139 -15.55 -16.82 -3.29
N ASN A 140 -15.87 -17.64 -2.30
CA ASN A 140 -16.04 -17.23 -0.92
C ASN A 140 -14.99 -17.89 -0.02
N VAL A 141 -14.77 -17.30 1.15
CA VAL A 141 -13.91 -17.89 2.18
C VAL A 141 -14.44 -19.28 2.58
N GLY A 142 -13.57 -20.28 2.50
CA GLY A 142 -13.89 -21.68 2.78
C GLY A 142 -14.24 -22.53 1.56
N ASP A 143 -14.32 -21.95 0.39
CA ASP A 143 -14.46 -22.70 -0.85
C ASP A 143 -13.18 -23.50 -1.13
N THR A 144 -13.33 -24.61 -1.83
CA THR A 144 -12.21 -25.44 -2.26
C THR A 144 -11.78 -25.03 -3.66
N TRP A 145 -10.52 -24.72 -3.82
CA TRP A 145 -9.94 -24.44 -5.12
C TRP A 145 -9.60 -25.75 -5.83
N PRO A 146 -10.10 -26.01 -7.03
CA PRO A 146 -9.69 -27.17 -7.82
C PRO A 146 -8.25 -26.93 -8.30
N CYS A 147 -7.31 -27.76 -7.87
CA CYS A 147 -5.93 -27.81 -8.33
C CYS A 147 -5.77 -28.79 -9.48
#